data_bf750a97ccf0d25f016c6660c27ede76
#
_entry.id   bf750a97ccf0d25f016c6660c27ede76
#
_cell.length_a   1.000
_cell.length_b   1.000
_cell.length_c   1.000
_cell.angle_alpha   90.00
_cell.angle_beta   90.00
_cell.angle_gamma   90.00
#
_symmetry.space_group_name_H-M   'P 1'
#
loop_
_entity.id
_entity.type
_entity.pdbx_description
1 polymer ?
#
loop_
_entity_poly.entity_id
_entity_poly.type
_entity_poly.pdbx_seq_one_letter_code
_entity_poly.pdbx_strand_id
1 'polypeptide(L)'
;MASQLSMPTKGDMIAIMKTNRGTIKFRLFPNECPKTVENFTTHAKNGYYEGIIFHRVINNFMIQGGDPTGTGRGGESIWGGSFEDEFDLGLHNLRGALSMANAGPGTNGSQFFIVQAGTVDGNLMGQMEMIGEKMFPAQCIEDYKKVGGTPWLDFKHTVFGQAYDGMAVVDEIAKTRVDLMDKPFDDVVIEKIEIGEYEG
;
A
#
# COMPACT_ATOMS: atom_id res chain seq x y z
N MET A 1 -19.98 -6.71 1.77
CA MET A 1 -19.04 -5.57 1.69
C MET A 1 -18.69 -5.32 0.23
N ALA A 2 -18.41 -4.07 -0.16
CA ALA A 2 -17.92 -3.79 -1.51
C ALA A 2 -16.53 -4.45 -1.68
N SER A 3 -16.26 -5.02 -2.87
CA SER A 3 -14.94 -5.61 -3.17
C SER A 3 -13.82 -4.59 -2.95
N GLN A 4 -12.64 -5.04 -2.53
CA GLN A 4 -11.44 -4.20 -2.42
C GLN A 4 -11.16 -3.41 -3.71
N LEU A 5 -11.40 -4.01 -4.86
CA LEU A 5 -11.17 -3.42 -6.19
C LEU A 5 -12.32 -2.50 -6.67
N SER A 6 -13.40 -2.34 -5.89
CA SER A 6 -14.49 -1.45 -6.27
C SER A 6 -14.04 0.01 -6.25
N MET A 7 -14.56 0.81 -7.18
CA MET A 7 -14.42 2.26 -7.12
C MET A 7 -14.99 2.79 -5.81
N PRO A 8 -14.43 3.87 -5.26
CA PRO A 8 -15.02 4.52 -4.09
C PRO A 8 -16.44 5.01 -4.41
N THR A 9 -17.27 5.02 -3.38
CA THR A 9 -18.63 5.57 -3.41
C THR A 9 -18.68 6.83 -2.57
N LYS A 10 -19.71 7.65 -2.77
CA LYS A 10 -19.86 8.91 -2.03
C LYS A 10 -19.77 8.69 -0.51
N GLY A 11 -18.90 9.46 0.13
CA GLY A 11 -18.60 9.38 1.57
C GLY A 11 -17.46 8.44 1.94
N ASP A 12 -16.95 7.62 1.01
CA ASP A 12 -15.76 6.81 1.28
C ASP A 12 -14.54 7.70 1.52
N MET A 13 -13.74 7.35 2.52
CA MET A 13 -12.49 8.05 2.81
C MET A 13 -11.48 7.80 1.71
N ILE A 14 -10.87 8.86 1.20
CA ILE A 14 -9.86 8.80 0.14
C ILE A 14 -8.59 9.53 0.53
N ALA A 15 -7.47 9.10 -0.05
CA ALA A 15 -6.19 9.79 -0.02
C ALA A 15 -5.75 10.12 -1.45
N ILE A 16 -5.34 11.36 -1.68
CA ILE A 16 -4.79 11.85 -2.95
C ILE A 16 -3.31 12.14 -2.72
N MET A 17 -2.45 11.25 -3.19
CA MET A 17 -1.00 11.37 -3.06
C MET A 17 -0.42 12.04 -4.30
N LYS A 18 0.09 13.25 -4.12
CA LYS A 18 0.78 14.01 -5.17
C LYS A 18 2.28 13.75 -5.05
N THR A 19 2.89 13.34 -6.15
CA THR A 19 4.33 13.12 -6.25
C THR A 19 4.92 13.96 -7.37
N ASN A 20 6.24 14.11 -7.39
CA ASN A 20 6.94 14.73 -8.52
C ASN A 20 6.89 13.90 -9.83
N ARG A 21 6.20 12.75 -9.82
CA ARG A 21 5.98 11.86 -10.98
C ARG A 21 4.51 11.79 -11.39
N GLY A 22 3.60 12.33 -10.60
CA GLY A 22 2.16 12.32 -10.83
C GLY A 22 1.35 12.00 -9.58
N THR A 23 0.06 11.86 -9.75
CA THR A 23 -0.91 11.69 -8.66
C THR A 23 -1.43 10.25 -8.63
N ILE A 24 -1.53 9.69 -7.42
CA ILE A 24 -2.12 8.37 -7.15
C ILE A 24 -3.26 8.58 -6.16
N LYS A 25 -4.42 7.97 -6.41
CA LYS A 25 -5.60 8.12 -5.55
C LYS A 25 -5.99 6.77 -4.96
N PHE A 26 -6.23 6.77 -3.66
CA PHE A 26 -6.56 5.58 -2.88
C PHE A 26 -7.91 5.71 -2.20
N ARG A 27 -8.69 4.63 -2.19
CA ARG A 27 -9.76 4.42 -1.22
C ARG A 27 -9.14 3.82 0.03
N LEU A 28 -9.46 4.33 1.22
CA LEU A 28 -8.99 3.84 2.51
C LEU A 28 -10.06 2.99 3.19
N PHE A 29 -9.65 2.11 4.11
CA PHE A 29 -10.50 1.13 4.78
C PHE A 29 -10.55 1.35 6.30
N PRO A 30 -11.17 2.46 6.79
CA PRO A 30 -11.16 2.80 8.21
C PRO A 30 -11.98 1.86 9.09
N ASN A 31 -12.89 1.10 8.53
CA ASN A 31 -13.70 0.13 9.29
C ASN A 31 -12.91 -1.16 9.56
N GLU A 32 -12.13 -1.61 8.59
CA GLU A 32 -11.32 -2.83 8.65
C GLU A 32 -9.98 -2.59 9.37
N CYS A 33 -9.39 -1.40 9.18
CA CYS A 33 -8.07 -1.05 9.72
C CYS A 33 -8.09 0.32 10.41
N PRO A 34 -8.88 0.53 11.49
CA PRO A 34 -9.10 1.84 12.08
C PRO A 34 -7.83 2.51 12.58
N LYS A 35 -6.94 1.80 13.28
CA LYS A 35 -5.68 2.35 13.78
C LYS A 35 -4.71 2.71 12.66
N THR A 36 -4.57 1.83 11.69
CA THR A 36 -3.67 2.05 10.55
C THR A 36 -4.10 3.25 9.73
N VAL A 37 -5.39 3.37 9.45
CA VAL A 37 -5.94 4.51 8.72
C VAL A 37 -5.82 5.80 9.56
N GLU A 38 -6.08 5.76 10.87
CA GLU A 38 -5.88 6.91 11.76
C GLU A 38 -4.42 7.38 11.74
N ASN A 39 -3.47 6.44 11.87
CA ASN A 39 -2.03 6.74 11.83
C ASN A 39 -1.64 7.41 10.50
N PHE A 40 -1.99 6.79 9.38
CA PHE A 40 -1.66 7.32 8.06
C PHE A 40 -2.31 8.68 7.78
N THR A 41 -3.60 8.83 8.06
CA THR A 41 -4.34 10.07 7.78
C THR A 41 -3.92 11.22 8.69
N THR A 42 -3.59 10.94 9.95
CA THR A 42 -3.07 11.95 10.88
C THR A 42 -1.69 12.43 10.46
N HIS A 43 -0.78 11.53 10.12
CA HIS A 43 0.51 11.89 9.53
C HIS A 43 0.35 12.74 8.27
N ALA A 44 -0.52 12.32 7.35
CA ALA A 44 -0.78 13.05 6.10
C ALA A 44 -1.30 14.48 6.35
N LYS A 45 -2.30 14.63 7.23
CA LYS A 45 -2.89 15.94 7.58
C LYS A 45 -1.88 16.87 8.26
N ASN A 46 -0.92 16.33 9.00
CA ASN A 46 0.14 17.08 9.66
C ASN A 46 1.34 17.39 8.74
N GLY A 47 1.29 17.02 7.45
CA GLY A 47 2.38 17.24 6.51
C GLY A 47 3.59 16.34 6.72
N TYR A 48 3.47 15.30 7.53
CA TYR A 48 4.59 14.40 7.88
C TYR A 48 5.24 13.76 6.64
N TYR A 49 4.44 13.41 5.63
CA TYR A 49 4.93 12.75 4.41
C TYR A 49 5.47 13.74 3.36
N GLU A 50 5.29 15.05 3.53
CA GLU A 50 5.76 16.04 2.56
C GLU A 50 7.30 16.06 2.49
N GLY A 51 7.82 15.88 1.29
CA GLY A 51 9.27 15.79 1.04
C GLY A 51 9.88 14.41 1.26
N ILE A 52 9.12 13.43 1.75
CA ILE A 52 9.62 12.06 1.92
C ILE A 52 9.71 11.37 0.56
N ILE A 53 10.76 10.58 0.36
CA ILE A 53 11.03 9.85 -0.88
C ILE A 53 10.51 8.40 -0.83
N PHE A 54 10.30 7.82 -2.00
CA PHE A 54 10.23 6.37 -2.15
C PHE A 54 11.67 5.83 -2.16
N HIS A 55 12.15 5.38 -1.01
CA HIS A 55 13.54 4.98 -0.80
C HIS A 55 13.86 3.56 -1.29
N ARG A 56 12.84 2.73 -1.59
CA ARG A 56 13.01 1.38 -2.11
C ARG A 56 11.97 1.11 -3.18
N VAL A 57 12.45 0.85 -4.40
CA VAL A 57 11.62 0.65 -5.59
C VAL A 57 12.09 -0.61 -6.32
N ILE A 58 11.20 -1.59 -6.45
CA ILE A 58 11.49 -2.85 -7.14
C ILE A 58 10.40 -3.09 -8.18
N ASN A 59 10.80 -3.09 -9.46
CA ASN A 59 9.89 -3.35 -10.56
C ASN A 59 9.30 -4.77 -10.47
N ASN A 60 8.04 -4.92 -10.83
CA ASN A 60 7.24 -6.14 -10.69
C ASN A 60 7.08 -6.62 -9.24
N PHE A 61 7.21 -5.70 -8.29
CA PHE A 61 7.00 -5.97 -6.87
C PHE A 61 6.25 -4.82 -6.20
N MET A 62 6.94 -3.79 -5.71
CA MET A 62 6.32 -2.70 -4.95
C MET A 62 7.18 -1.43 -4.97
N ILE A 63 6.60 -0.32 -4.58
CA ILE A 63 7.32 0.92 -4.26
C ILE A 63 7.08 1.28 -2.79
N GLN A 64 8.13 1.55 -2.04
CA GLN A 64 8.10 1.77 -0.59
C GLN A 64 8.63 3.15 -0.22
N GLY A 65 7.90 3.81 0.68
CA GLY A 65 8.26 5.13 1.22
C GLY A 65 7.74 5.33 2.63
N GLY A 66 7.62 6.59 3.05
CA GLY A 66 7.07 6.94 4.37
C GLY A 66 8.09 6.98 5.50
N ASP A 67 9.39 6.83 5.20
CA ASP A 67 10.47 7.02 6.15
C ASP A 67 11.07 8.43 6.03
N PRO A 68 10.95 9.28 7.07
CA PRO A 68 11.52 10.64 7.04
C PRO A 68 13.03 10.66 6.84
N THR A 69 13.74 9.60 7.21
CA THR A 69 15.20 9.50 7.06
C THR A 69 15.60 9.03 5.66
N GLY A 70 14.68 8.44 4.89
CA GLY A 70 14.96 7.90 3.56
C GLY A 70 15.92 6.70 3.55
N THR A 71 16.15 6.05 4.69
CA THR A 71 17.10 4.94 4.86
C THR A 71 16.42 3.58 4.95
N GLY A 72 15.11 3.54 5.15
CA GLY A 72 14.33 2.34 5.43
C GLY A 72 14.32 1.92 6.91
N ARG A 73 14.99 2.67 7.79
CA ARG A 73 15.13 2.36 9.21
C ARG A 73 14.40 3.32 10.15
N GLY A 74 13.87 4.42 9.60
CA GLY A 74 13.18 5.46 10.36
C GLY A 74 11.66 5.36 10.26
N GLY A 75 11.01 6.32 10.88
CA GLY A 75 9.57 6.46 10.93
C GLY A 75 8.95 5.83 12.16
N GLU A 76 7.99 6.53 12.73
CA GLU A 76 7.25 6.09 13.91
C GLU A 76 5.75 6.34 13.72
N SER A 77 4.93 5.73 14.55
CA SER A 77 3.49 5.99 14.56
C SER A 77 3.17 7.34 15.20
N ILE A 78 1.92 7.78 15.02
CA ILE A 78 1.41 9.00 15.69
C ILE A 78 1.37 8.90 17.22
N TRP A 79 1.48 7.68 17.75
CA TRP A 79 1.51 7.42 19.21
C TRP A 79 2.94 7.33 19.77
N GLY A 80 3.96 7.46 18.90
CA GLY A 80 5.35 7.20 19.24
C GLY A 80 5.66 5.69 19.32
N GLY A 81 6.65 5.24 18.54
CA GLY A 81 6.98 3.81 18.44
C GLY A 81 6.08 3.04 17.47
N SER A 82 5.93 1.76 17.70
CA SER A 82 5.24 0.81 16.83
C SER A 82 3.80 0.54 17.27
N PHE A 83 2.98 0.04 16.35
CA PHE A 83 1.62 -0.45 16.64
C PHE A 83 1.32 -1.77 15.93
N GLU A 84 0.24 -2.43 16.37
CA GLU A 84 -0.15 -3.78 15.96
C GLU A 84 -0.65 -3.83 14.52
N ASP A 85 -0.60 -5.03 13.93
CA ASP A 85 -1.20 -5.32 12.64
C ASP A 85 -2.73 -5.39 12.74
N GLU A 86 -3.40 -5.03 11.65
CA GLU A 86 -4.85 -5.14 11.50
C GLU A 86 -5.14 -5.90 10.20
N PHE A 87 -5.41 -7.21 10.32
CA PHE A 87 -5.69 -8.07 9.16
C PHE A 87 -7.18 -8.31 8.99
N ASP A 88 -7.65 -8.22 7.77
CA ASP A 88 -9.02 -8.53 7.38
C ASP A 88 -9.03 -9.55 6.22
N LEU A 89 -9.95 -10.53 6.27
CA LEU A 89 -10.07 -11.57 5.23
C LEU A 89 -10.53 -11.04 3.87
N GLY A 90 -11.07 -9.84 3.82
CA GLY A 90 -11.49 -9.18 2.58
C GLY A 90 -10.43 -8.25 1.99
N LEU A 91 -9.26 -8.10 2.65
CA LEU A 91 -8.19 -7.18 2.24
C LEU A 91 -6.88 -7.94 2.00
N HIS A 92 -6.37 -7.83 0.78
CA HIS A 92 -5.22 -8.58 0.28
C HIS A 92 -4.22 -7.65 -0.42
N ASN A 93 -2.97 -8.09 -0.53
CA ASN A 93 -1.91 -7.36 -1.24
C ASN A 93 -2.07 -7.49 -2.77
N LEU A 94 -3.26 -7.15 -3.28
CA LEU A 94 -3.55 -7.04 -4.70
C LEU A 94 -2.72 -5.91 -5.33
N ARG A 95 -2.54 -5.95 -6.64
CA ARG A 95 -1.95 -4.80 -7.35
C ARG A 95 -2.71 -3.52 -7.00
N GLY A 96 -1.98 -2.48 -6.60
CA GLY A 96 -2.52 -1.20 -6.14
C GLY A 96 -2.85 -1.14 -4.65
N ALA A 97 -2.68 -2.23 -3.90
CA ALA A 97 -2.85 -2.19 -2.45
C ALA A 97 -1.87 -1.21 -1.80
N LEU A 98 -2.37 -0.42 -0.86
CA LEU A 98 -1.58 0.43 0.03
C LEU A 98 -1.45 -0.31 1.36
N SER A 99 -0.23 -0.71 1.70
CA SER A 99 0.06 -1.63 2.80
C SER A 99 1.15 -1.09 3.71
N MET A 100 1.14 -1.49 5.00
CA MET A 100 2.17 -1.10 5.96
C MET A 100 3.45 -1.91 5.78
N ALA A 101 4.58 -1.22 5.63
CA ALA A 101 5.89 -1.84 5.83
C ALA A 101 6.13 -2.06 7.33
N ASN A 102 6.81 -3.16 7.66
CA ASN A 102 7.16 -3.49 9.04
C ASN A 102 8.47 -4.31 9.10
N ALA A 103 8.98 -4.50 10.32
CA ALA A 103 10.16 -5.31 10.63
C ALA A 103 9.78 -6.62 11.35
N GLY A 104 8.59 -7.10 11.13
CA GLY A 104 7.98 -8.27 11.77
C GLY A 104 6.62 -7.93 12.39
N PRO A 105 5.94 -8.90 13.02
CA PRO A 105 4.61 -8.70 13.60
C PRO A 105 4.56 -7.53 14.59
N GLY A 106 3.55 -6.67 14.45
CA GLY A 106 3.29 -5.57 15.39
C GLY A 106 4.34 -4.47 15.40
N THR A 107 5.08 -4.27 14.31
CA THR A 107 6.14 -3.25 14.22
C THR A 107 5.82 -2.14 13.22
N ASN A 108 4.55 -1.83 13.03
CA ASN A 108 4.13 -0.76 12.13
C ASN A 108 4.51 0.62 12.67
N GLY A 109 5.04 1.47 11.81
CA GLY A 109 5.37 2.87 12.11
C GLY A 109 4.72 3.83 11.13
N SER A 110 5.51 4.51 10.31
CA SER A 110 5.01 5.40 9.25
C SER A 110 5.27 4.89 7.85
N GLN A 111 6.12 3.88 7.66
CA GLN A 111 6.47 3.37 6.33
C GLN A 111 5.33 2.55 5.73
N PHE A 112 5.12 2.74 4.43
CA PHE A 112 4.14 2.01 3.64
C PHE A 112 4.72 1.62 2.28
N PHE A 113 4.05 0.71 1.60
CA PHE A 113 4.36 0.40 0.21
C PHE A 113 3.08 0.32 -0.63
N ILE A 114 3.25 0.46 -1.94
CA ILE A 114 2.20 0.30 -2.93
C ILE A 114 2.57 -0.91 -3.78
N VAL A 115 1.70 -1.91 -3.83
CA VAL A 115 1.91 -3.13 -4.61
C VAL A 115 1.83 -2.81 -6.09
N GLN A 116 2.88 -3.17 -6.84
CA GLN A 116 2.95 -2.89 -8.28
C GLN A 116 2.89 -4.16 -9.13
N ALA A 117 3.23 -5.34 -8.58
CA ALA A 117 3.25 -6.62 -9.29
C ALA A 117 1.95 -6.86 -10.08
N GLY A 118 2.07 -7.06 -11.39
CA GLY A 118 0.93 -7.23 -12.29
C GLY A 118 0.48 -8.68 -12.51
N THR A 119 1.24 -9.66 -11.99
CA THR A 119 0.95 -11.09 -12.15
C THR A 119 1.32 -11.85 -10.89
N VAL A 120 0.67 -13.00 -10.69
CA VAL A 120 1.02 -13.97 -9.65
C VAL A 120 1.47 -15.27 -10.34
N ASP A 121 2.53 -15.88 -9.82
CA ASP A 121 3.03 -17.16 -10.34
C ASP A 121 1.97 -18.28 -10.22
N GLY A 122 1.86 -19.11 -11.26
CA GLY A 122 0.84 -20.17 -11.31
C GLY A 122 0.97 -21.22 -10.21
N ASN A 123 2.20 -21.54 -9.76
CA ASN A 123 2.39 -22.48 -8.65
C ASN A 123 1.89 -21.88 -7.34
N LEU A 124 2.13 -20.58 -7.14
CA LEU A 124 1.63 -19.86 -5.96
C LEU A 124 0.11 -19.78 -5.98
N MET A 125 -0.51 -19.53 -7.14
CA MET A 125 -1.98 -19.57 -7.28
C MET A 125 -2.55 -20.93 -6.88
N GLY A 126 -1.94 -22.02 -7.34
CA GLY A 126 -2.34 -23.38 -6.95
C GLY A 126 -2.21 -23.62 -5.44
N GLN A 127 -1.18 -23.10 -4.78
CA GLN A 127 -1.02 -23.20 -3.33
C GLN A 127 -2.11 -22.41 -2.59
N MET A 128 -2.47 -21.22 -3.07
CA MET A 128 -3.57 -20.43 -2.49
C MET A 128 -4.90 -21.16 -2.57
N GLU A 129 -5.20 -21.78 -3.73
CA GLU A 129 -6.40 -22.61 -3.90
C GLU A 129 -6.43 -23.81 -2.94
N MET A 130 -5.28 -24.44 -2.67
CA MET A 130 -5.17 -25.54 -1.69
C MET A 130 -5.37 -25.07 -0.25
N ILE A 131 -4.85 -23.90 0.13
CA ILE A 131 -5.07 -23.31 1.47
C ILE A 131 -6.54 -22.95 1.66
N GLY A 132 -7.18 -22.41 0.61
CA GLY A 132 -8.62 -22.19 0.52
C GLY A 132 -9.15 -21.07 1.40
N GLU A 133 -10.46 -21.12 1.64
CA GLU A 133 -11.30 -20.07 2.22
C GLU A 133 -10.81 -19.47 3.55
N LYS A 134 -9.99 -20.18 4.30
CA LYS A 134 -9.46 -19.70 5.60
C LYS A 134 -8.53 -18.49 5.47
N MET A 135 -7.81 -18.41 4.36
CA MET A 135 -6.88 -17.32 4.09
C MET A 135 -7.13 -16.67 2.73
N PHE A 136 -7.58 -17.45 1.76
CA PHE A 136 -7.79 -16.98 0.38
C PHE A 136 -9.23 -17.33 -0.06
N PRO A 137 -10.22 -16.48 0.27
CA PRO A 137 -11.58 -16.62 -0.24
C PRO A 137 -11.59 -16.68 -1.78
N ALA A 138 -12.57 -17.37 -2.37
CA ALA A 138 -12.64 -17.54 -3.82
C ALA A 138 -12.57 -16.19 -4.58
N GLN A 139 -13.21 -15.15 -4.06
CA GLN A 139 -13.13 -13.81 -4.66
C GLN A 139 -11.71 -13.25 -4.66
N CYS A 140 -10.93 -13.44 -3.59
CA CYS A 140 -9.54 -13.03 -3.51
C CYS A 140 -8.68 -13.70 -4.59
N ILE A 141 -8.88 -15.00 -4.81
CA ILE A 141 -8.17 -15.75 -5.85
C ILE A 141 -8.49 -15.18 -7.24
N GLU A 142 -9.77 -14.92 -7.53
CA GLU A 142 -10.19 -14.31 -8.80
C GLU A 142 -9.62 -12.89 -8.96
N ASP A 143 -9.57 -12.11 -7.89
CA ASP A 143 -8.97 -10.77 -7.93
C ASP A 143 -7.47 -10.84 -8.22
N TYR A 144 -6.71 -11.75 -7.61
CA TYR A 144 -5.30 -11.98 -7.95
C TYR A 144 -5.09 -12.42 -9.40
N LYS A 145 -5.95 -13.29 -9.92
CA LYS A 145 -5.93 -13.69 -11.36
C LYS A 145 -6.16 -12.50 -12.27
N LYS A 146 -7.04 -11.60 -11.88
CA LYS A 146 -7.44 -10.44 -12.67
C LYS A 146 -6.40 -9.33 -12.68
N VAL A 147 -5.82 -8.98 -11.54
CA VAL A 147 -4.98 -7.78 -11.40
C VAL A 147 -3.53 -8.06 -11.00
N GLY A 148 -3.22 -9.24 -10.48
CA GLY A 148 -1.92 -9.55 -9.89
C GLY A 148 -1.79 -9.09 -8.45
N GLY A 149 -0.58 -9.09 -7.93
CA GLY A 149 -0.26 -8.70 -6.57
C GLY A 149 0.80 -9.60 -5.93
N THR A 150 0.87 -9.51 -4.60
CA THR A 150 1.92 -10.16 -3.79
C THR A 150 1.31 -10.98 -2.65
N PRO A 151 0.63 -12.11 -2.95
CA PRO A 151 -0.11 -12.89 -1.95
C PRO A 151 0.74 -13.43 -0.80
N TRP A 152 2.05 -13.59 -0.98
CA TRP A 152 2.98 -14.00 0.10
C TRP A 152 3.13 -12.95 1.21
N LEU A 153 2.64 -11.72 1.00
CA LEU A 153 2.61 -10.63 1.98
C LEU A 153 1.29 -10.56 2.76
N ASP A 154 0.26 -11.31 2.35
CA ASP A 154 -1.02 -11.34 3.04
C ASP A 154 -0.86 -11.87 4.46
N PHE A 155 -1.57 -11.25 5.40
CA PHE A 155 -1.48 -11.53 6.85
C PHE A 155 -0.08 -11.37 7.46
N LYS A 156 0.79 -10.59 6.79
CA LYS A 156 2.09 -10.13 7.29
C LYS A 156 2.20 -8.61 7.28
N HIS A 157 1.49 -7.98 6.34
CA HIS A 157 1.46 -6.53 6.16
C HIS A 157 0.00 -6.08 6.08
N THR A 158 -0.38 -5.14 6.93
CA THR A 158 -1.74 -4.59 6.97
C THR A 158 -2.06 -3.85 5.67
N VAL A 159 -3.08 -4.29 4.96
CA VAL A 159 -3.63 -3.61 3.79
C VAL A 159 -4.69 -2.62 4.28
N PHE A 160 -4.48 -1.32 4.07
CA PHE A 160 -5.37 -0.29 4.60
C PHE A 160 -5.95 0.65 3.54
N GLY A 161 -5.57 0.43 2.27
CA GLY A 161 -6.10 1.18 1.13
C GLY A 161 -5.89 0.44 -0.18
N GLN A 162 -6.57 0.95 -1.24
CA GLN A 162 -6.47 0.43 -2.60
C GLN A 162 -6.46 1.60 -3.58
N ALA A 163 -5.49 1.62 -4.47
CA ALA A 163 -5.45 2.57 -5.57
C ALA A 163 -6.64 2.34 -6.52
N TYR A 164 -7.39 3.40 -6.79
CA TYR A 164 -8.46 3.39 -7.79
C TYR A 164 -8.14 4.25 -9.00
N ASP A 165 -7.09 5.08 -8.90
CA ASP A 165 -6.60 5.92 -10.01
C ASP A 165 -5.08 6.14 -9.83
N GLY A 166 -4.35 6.31 -10.94
CA GLY A 166 -2.93 6.62 -10.93
C GLY A 166 -1.99 5.41 -10.94
N MET A 167 -2.44 4.19 -11.20
CA MET A 167 -1.54 3.03 -11.30
C MET A 167 -0.50 3.16 -12.42
N ALA A 168 -0.76 3.94 -13.47
CA ALA A 168 0.25 4.26 -14.48
C ALA A 168 1.44 5.04 -13.90
N VAL A 169 1.19 5.91 -12.91
CA VAL A 169 2.24 6.63 -12.17
C VAL A 169 3.08 5.65 -11.34
N VAL A 170 2.44 4.70 -10.67
CA VAL A 170 3.14 3.65 -9.91
C VAL A 170 4.02 2.82 -10.84
N ASP A 171 3.53 2.45 -12.02
CA ASP A 171 4.30 1.70 -13.02
C ASP A 171 5.51 2.49 -13.54
N GLU A 172 5.37 3.79 -13.76
CA GLU A 172 6.50 4.65 -14.16
C GLU A 172 7.54 4.79 -13.05
N ILE A 173 7.11 4.95 -11.80
CA ILE A 173 8.01 4.97 -10.65
C ILE A 173 8.76 3.63 -10.54
N ALA A 174 8.07 2.50 -10.71
CA ALA A 174 8.67 1.17 -10.62
C ALA A 174 9.77 0.91 -11.65
N LYS A 175 9.77 1.62 -12.78
CA LYS A 175 10.78 1.53 -13.85
C LYS A 175 11.97 2.47 -13.63
N THR A 176 11.94 3.29 -12.60
CA THR A 176 13.04 4.22 -12.30
C THR A 176 14.35 3.47 -12.07
N ARG A 177 15.45 4.03 -12.54
CA ARG A 177 16.79 3.46 -12.28
C ARG A 177 17.09 3.54 -10.79
N VAL A 178 17.56 2.44 -10.24
CA VAL A 178 17.88 2.28 -8.83
C VAL A 178 19.33 1.85 -8.61
N ASP A 179 19.85 2.11 -7.42
CA ASP A 179 21.17 1.62 -6.99
C ASP A 179 21.11 0.16 -6.50
N LEU A 180 22.20 -0.34 -5.94
CA LEU A 180 22.30 -1.72 -5.42
C LEU A 180 21.41 -1.99 -4.19
N MET A 181 20.84 -0.94 -3.59
CA MET A 181 19.91 -1.04 -2.47
C MET A 181 18.46 -0.76 -2.89
N ASP A 182 18.20 -0.81 -4.19
CA ASP A 182 16.89 -0.51 -4.80
C ASP A 182 16.40 0.93 -4.55
N LYS A 183 17.31 1.86 -4.24
CA LYS A 183 16.98 3.27 -4.08
C LYS A 183 17.07 4.00 -5.42
N PRO A 184 16.03 4.76 -5.82
CA PRO A 184 16.09 5.58 -7.02
C PRO A 184 17.29 6.54 -7.03
N PHE A 185 18.01 6.63 -8.19
CA PHE A 185 19.06 7.63 -8.38
C PHE A 185 18.48 9.04 -8.43
N ASP A 186 17.32 9.20 -9.06
CA ASP A 186 16.55 10.44 -9.07
C ASP A 186 15.41 10.30 -8.07
N ASP A 187 15.40 11.12 -7.03
CA ASP A 187 14.43 11.02 -5.96
C ASP A 187 12.98 11.10 -6.48
N VAL A 188 12.17 10.13 -6.07
CA VAL A 188 10.72 10.14 -6.24
C VAL A 188 10.14 10.67 -4.93
N VAL A 189 9.62 11.89 -4.97
CA VAL A 189 9.25 12.66 -3.79
C VAL A 189 7.74 12.74 -3.64
N ILE A 190 7.23 12.49 -2.44
CA ILE A 190 5.86 12.80 -2.06
C ILE A 190 5.78 14.30 -1.80
N GLU A 191 5.03 15.02 -2.62
CA GLU A 191 4.85 16.46 -2.47
C GLU A 191 3.78 16.76 -1.41
N LYS A 192 2.67 15.99 -1.43
CA LYS A 192 1.57 16.13 -0.49
C LYS A 192 0.66 14.91 -0.52
N ILE A 193 0.04 14.59 0.62
CA ILE A 193 -1.08 13.65 0.70
C ILE A 193 -2.29 14.37 1.26
N GLU A 194 -3.33 14.50 0.46
CA GLU A 194 -4.61 15.12 0.84
C GLU A 194 -5.61 14.02 1.24
N ILE A 195 -6.23 14.19 2.40
CA ILE A 195 -7.25 13.27 2.91
C ILE A 195 -8.62 13.94 2.78
N GLY A 196 -9.58 13.21 2.24
CA GLY A 196 -10.94 13.71 2.04
C GLY A 196 -11.96 12.58 1.93
N GLU A 197 -13.15 12.95 1.54
CA GLU A 197 -14.24 12.03 1.21
C GLU A 197 -14.47 12.05 -0.30
N TYR A 198 -14.81 10.90 -0.87
CA TYR A 198 -15.15 10.80 -2.27
C TYR A 198 -16.55 11.40 -2.53
N GLU A 199 -16.64 12.34 -3.45
CA GLU A 199 -17.87 13.08 -3.69
C GLU A 199 -18.75 12.51 -4.81
N GLY A 200 -18.21 11.53 -5.59
CA GLY A 200 -18.91 10.91 -6.73
C GLY A 200 -18.37 11.34 -8.09
#